data_a8d7d9f1b608abb0b1332c3ce764e2f3
#
_entry.id   a8d7d9f1b608abb0b1332c3ce764e2f3
#
_cell.length_a   1.000
_cell.length_b   1.000
_cell.length_c   1.000
_cell.angle_alpha   90.00
_cell.angle_beta   90.00
_cell.angle_gamma   90.00
#
_symmetry.space_group_name_H-M   'P 1'
#
loop_
_entity.id
_entity.type
_entity.pdbx_description
1 polymer ?
#
loop_
_entity_poly.entity_id
_entity_poly.type
_entity_poly.pdbx_seq_one_letter_code
_entity_poly.pdbx_strand_id
1 'polypeptide(L)'
;MKKYIHYCWFGGKPLPKLAKKCIRSWKKYLPDFEIILWNEENTDLNECAFIKEAYENKKWAFVADYARTKAMYEYGGIYFDTDMEIIKPIDSLINEKNGFLGVEDSHMIACGVWFEPNPKSFLASKMLDFYKSMEYFDIDNMYKISIPRVISNILKDYDSSNFETQKLKNNEIIYKRDFFYPLSYDHQNNIFTENTCMIHYYDASWTPKWEQKENKIFRIFGKEKGQKIIKGVGKAKRGIKKGIKLAIYPVYKFNKKRKLVTPNYKQKIKESINMIKPTKYDYIAFHNPDWLGVSSATKELFDNAVPLGELHRKKDISTIRKKIIECGYKKIIFSGFCIGWKKLAEDLNNKGVIIQTYFHGSHSQVLEPYGWARNMEIFHLAKEGTVKKMGFCKESLINFYKKFGCPAYLLSNKVNVPKNKKTRKNNDFVIGIYAAKTSILNKNAFVQLAAASLLKDKSIKIDMVPLTKEAKKFAELLGLEIEGIDHNIPREELLKRLANCDLSLYVTYSECAPMSPLESFAQDTICIVGNNCHYFKGEELEKYIVVNQENNPEEISKKIEFALNNKEKVLNLYKSWEDKNRKMSEELLQAYLKDGE
;
A
#
# COMPACT_ATOMS: atom_id res chain seq x y z
N MET A 1 5.45 2.53 50.98
CA MET A 1 5.84 2.40 49.55
C MET A 1 6.62 1.10 49.36
N LYS A 2 6.27 0.30 48.33
CA LYS A 2 7.08 -0.87 47.94
C LYS A 2 8.29 -0.39 47.12
N LYS A 3 9.48 -0.90 47.46
CA LYS A 3 10.76 -0.49 46.84
C LYS A 3 11.09 -1.40 45.65
N TYR A 4 10.37 -1.24 44.53
CA TYR A 4 10.61 -1.99 43.31
C TYR A 4 11.20 -1.11 42.19
N ILE A 5 12.11 -1.69 41.41
CA ILE A 5 12.60 -1.16 40.13
C ILE A 5 12.14 -2.15 39.06
N HIS A 6 11.33 -1.70 38.11
CA HIS A 6 10.86 -2.49 37.00
C HIS A 6 11.62 -2.13 35.73
N TYR A 7 11.92 -3.14 34.90
CA TYR A 7 12.40 -2.94 33.53
C TYR A 7 11.91 -4.07 32.64
N CYS A 8 11.82 -3.81 31.34
CA CYS A 8 11.32 -4.77 30.34
C CYS A 8 12.43 -5.21 29.40
N TRP A 9 12.46 -6.52 29.06
CA TRP A 9 13.33 -7.05 28.03
C TRP A 9 12.70 -8.26 27.35
N PHE A 10 12.17 -8.05 26.11
CA PHE A 10 11.49 -9.07 25.32
C PHE A 10 12.27 -9.49 24.08
N GLY A 11 11.93 -10.65 23.49
CA GLY A 11 12.52 -11.17 22.25
C GLY A 11 13.73 -12.10 22.47
N GLY A 12 13.95 -12.57 23.72
CA GLY A 12 14.91 -13.64 24.07
C GLY A 12 16.39 -13.34 23.83
N LYS A 13 16.77 -12.08 23.47
CA LYS A 13 18.17 -11.71 23.26
C LYS A 13 18.86 -11.37 24.56
N PRO A 14 20.20 -11.64 24.69
CA PRO A 14 20.94 -11.24 25.87
C PRO A 14 21.02 -9.70 26.00
N LEU A 15 20.97 -9.21 27.25
CA LEU A 15 21.11 -7.79 27.56
C LEU A 15 22.42 -7.20 27.00
N PRO A 16 22.37 -6.08 26.29
CA PRO A 16 23.54 -5.40 25.76
C PRO A 16 24.44 -4.82 26.90
N LYS A 17 25.68 -4.47 26.54
CA LYS A 17 26.64 -3.92 27.52
C LYS A 17 26.12 -2.64 28.19
N LEU A 18 25.44 -1.78 27.45
CA LEU A 18 24.84 -0.55 27.97
C LEU A 18 23.76 -0.85 29.03
N ALA A 19 22.83 -1.74 28.74
CA ALA A 19 21.78 -2.12 29.69
C ALA A 19 22.39 -2.68 31.00
N LYS A 20 23.42 -3.52 30.90
CA LYS A 20 24.16 -4.03 32.07
C LYS A 20 24.85 -2.92 32.86
N LYS A 21 25.33 -1.85 32.20
CA LYS A 21 25.88 -0.66 32.84
C LYS A 21 24.81 0.10 33.61
N CYS A 22 23.67 0.35 32.98
CA CYS A 22 22.54 1.06 33.58
C CYS A 22 21.97 0.30 34.78
N ILE A 23 21.73 -1.00 34.68
CA ILE A 23 21.28 -1.83 35.81
C ILE A 23 22.26 -1.81 36.98
N ARG A 24 23.56 -1.79 36.72
CA ARG A 24 24.56 -1.63 37.80
C ARG A 24 24.46 -0.27 38.50
N SER A 25 24.15 0.80 37.77
CA SER A 25 23.94 2.13 38.37
C SER A 25 22.71 2.14 39.28
N TRP A 26 21.60 1.46 38.86
CA TRP A 26 20.42 1.35 39.71
C TRP A 26 20.72 0.64 41.03
N LYS A 27 21.45 -0.50 40.99
CA LYS A 27 21.89 -1.22 42.20
C LYS A 27 22.80 -0.37 43.09
N LYS A 28 23.60 0.49 42.49
CA LYS A 28 24.53 1.37 43.25
C LYS A 28 23.80 2.48 44.00
N TYR A 29 22.83 3.14 43.33
CA TYR A 29 22.18 4.33 43.88
C TYR A 29 20.84 4.04 44.56
N LEU A 30 20.23 2.87 44.33
CA LEU A 30 18.99 2.39 44.95
C LEU A 30 19.21 0.97 45.50
N PRO A 31 20.13 0.75 46.45
CA PRO A 31 20.48 -0.60 46.92
C PRO A 31 19.34 -1.34 47.62
N ASP A 32 18.40 -0.59 48.21
CA ASP A 32 17.25 -1.14 48.96
C ASP A 32 16.07 -1.51 48.04
N PHE A 33 16.19 -1.30 46.71
CA PHE A 33 15.14 -1.61 45.76
C PHE A 33 15.34 -2.99 45.14
N GLU A 34 14.27 -3.79 45.11
CA GLU A 34 14.26 -5.05 44.38
C GLU A 34 14.07 -4.78 42.88
N ILE A 35 14.96 -5.36 42.04
CA ILE A 35 14.93 -5.17 40.58
C ILE A 35 14.18 -6.32 39.93
N ILE A 36 13.10 -6.01 39.26
CA ILE A 36 12.19 -6.97 38.59
C ILE A 36 12.34 -6.81 37.08
N LEU A 37 12.72 -7.91 36.42
CA LEU A 37 12.68 -8.03 34.95
C LEU A 37 11.30 -8.50 34.52
N TRP A 38 10.72 -7.79 33.56
CA TRP A 38 9.52 -8.22 32.84
C TRP A 38 9.91 -8.78 31.47
N ASN A 39 9.52 -10.03 31.21
CA ASN A 39 9.80 -10.76 29.98
C ASN A 39 8.66 -11.73 29.67
N GLU A 40 8.88 -12.65 28.73
CA GLU A 40 7.92 -13.67 28.32
C GLU A 40 7.50 -14.65 29.43
N GLU A 41 8.31 -14.79 30.47
CA GLU A 41 8.08 -15.76 31.54
C GLU A 41 7.06 -15.26 32.58
N ASN A 42 6.96 -13.93 32.75
CA ASN A 42 6.14 -13.33 33.80
C ASN A 42 5.14 -12.27 33.30
N THR A 43 4.96 -12.16 31.98
CA THR A 43 3.99 -11.25 31.35
C THR A 43 2.94 -12.06 30.59
N ASP A 44 1.67 -11.85 30.88
CA ASP A 44 0.59 -12.44 30.08
C ASP A 44 0.50 -11.71 28.72
N LEU A 45 1.04 -12.36 27.70
CA LEU A 45 1.07 -11.85 26.33
C LEU A 45 -0.26 -11.96 25.60
N ASN A 46 -1.27 -12.58 26.20
CA ASN A 46 -2.62 -12.73 25.64
C ASN A 46 -3.67 -11.89 26.37
N GLU A 47 -3.28 -11.05 27.31
CA GLU A 47 -4.21 -10.29 28.16
C GLU A 47 -5.13 -9.35 27.38
N CYS A 48 -4.64 -8.75 26.27
CA CYS A 48 -5.46 -7.96 25.35
C CYS A 48 -4.89 -8.00 23.93
N ALA A 49 -5.67 -7.52 22.95
CA ALA A 49 -5.28 -7.52 21.54
C ALA A 49 -3.98 -6.74 21.30
N PHE A 50 -3.81 -5.60 21.97
CA PHE A 50 -2.62 -4.75 21.81
C PHE A 50 -1.32 -5.52 22.08
N ILE A 51 -1.15 -6.10 23.28
CA ILE A 51 0.10 -6.80 23.63
C ILE A 51 0.31 -8.07 22.80
N LYS A 52 -0.76 -8.82 22.54
CA LYS A 52 -0.72 -10.04 21.72
C LYS A 52 -0.20 -9.76 20.33
N GLU A 53 -0.83 -8.84 19.62
CA GLU A 53 -0.45 -8.52 18.24
C GLU A 53 0.90 -7.79 18.16
N ALA A 54 1.23 -6.94 19.12
CA ALA A 54 2.55 -6.33 19.21
C ALA A 54 3.65 -7.39 19.34
N TYR A 55 3.42 -8.43 20.15
CA TYR A 55 4.36 -9.54 20.33
C TYR A 55 4.48 -10.40 19.07
N GLU A 56 3.36 -10.81 18.46
CA GLU A 56 3.33 -11.57 17.20
C GLU A 56 4.07 -10.84 16.07
N ASN A 57 3.95 -9.51 16.02
CA ASN A 57 4.65 -8.65 15.06
C ASN A 57 6.09 -8.28 15.46
N LYS A 58 6.61 -8.82 16.59
CA LYS A 58 7.97 -8.57 17.10
C LYS A 58 8.27 -7.10 17.38
N LYS A 59 7.24 -6.36 17.83
CA LYS A 59 7.34 -4.93 18.18
C LYS A 59 7.63 -4.77 19.68
N TRP A 60 8.83 -5.19 20.08
CA TRP A 60 9.22 -5.33 21.49
C TRP A 60 9.07 -4.06 22.32
N ALA A 61 9.25 -2.87 21.74
CA ALA A 61 9.02 -1.61 22.44
C ALA A 61 7.57 -1.46 22.89
N PHE A 62 6.60 -1.81 22.03
CA PHE A 62 5.16 -1.73 22.34
C PHE A 62 4.72 -2.83 23.31
N VAL A 63 5.34 -4.02 23.25
CA VAL A 63 5.17 -5.05 24.28
C VAL A 63 5.65 -4.52 25.64
N ALA A 64 6.82 -3.85 25.67
CA ALA A 64 7.34 -3.22 26.87
C ALA A 64 6.45 -2.07 27.36
N ASP A 65 5.80 -1.30 26.46
CA ASP A 65 4.89 -0.21 26.82
C ASP A 65 3.67 -0.73 27.60
N TYR A 66 3.12 -1.87 27.21
CA TYR A 66 2.05 -2.53 27.97
C TYR A 66 2.57 -3.09 29.31
N ALA A 67 3.66 -3.86 29.26
CA ALA A 67 4.19 -4.53 30.43
C ALA A 67 4.64 -3.53 31.54
N ARG A 68 5.30 -2.40 31.16
CA ARG A 68 5.65 -1.33 32.11
C ARG A 68 4.41 -0.70 32.74
N THR A 69 3.38 -0.44 31.92
CA THR A 69 2.13 0.15 32.41
C THR A 69 1.45 -0.77 33.40
N LYS A 70 1.40 -2.07 33.11
CA LYS A 70 0.84 -3.08 34.02
C LYS A 70 1.65 -3.19 35.31
N ALA A 71 2.99 -3.22 35.23
CA ALA A 71 3.87 -3.26 36.39
C ALA A 71 3.63 -2.04 37.32
N MET A 72 3.57 -0.84 36.74
CA MET A 72 3.31 0.39 37.51
C MET A 72 1.90 0.41 38.10
N TYR A 73 0.91 -0.13 37.38
CA TYR A 73 -0.45 -0.26 37.89
C TYR A 73 -0.56 -1.25 39.06
N GLU A 74 0.07 -2.42 38.97
CA GLU A 74 -0.07 -3.48 39.96
C GLU A 74 0.81 -3.27 41.20
N TYR A 75 2.00 -2.69 41.01
CA TYR A 75 3.02 -2.63 42.07
C TYR A 75 3.41 -1.22 42.48
N GLY A 76 3.26 -0.21 41.63
CA GLY A 76 3.94 1.07 41.81
C GLY A 76 5.46 0.91 41.74
N GLY A 77 6.24 1.80 42.40
CA GLY A 77 7.68 1.75 42.37
C GLY A 77 8.30 2.60 41.24
N ILE A 78 9.45 2.21 40.72
CA ILE A 78 10.16 2.94 39.66
C ILE A 78 10.28 2.04 38.45
N TYR A 79 9.94 2.56 37.27
CA TYR A 79 10.29 1.95 36.00
C TYR A 79 11.49 2.66 35.37
N PHE A 80 12.43 1.88 34.82
CA PHE A 80 13.53 2.39 34.01
C PHE A 80 13.58 1.68 32.65
N ASP A 81 13.79 2.46 31.58
CA ASP A 81 14.27 1.90 30.32
C ASP A 81 15.71 1.36 30.48
N THR A 82 16.05 0.31 29.76
CA THR A 82 17.33 -0.40 29.91
C THR A 82 18.57 0.46 29.55
N ASP A 83 18.36 1.65 29.00
CA ASP A 83 19.39 2.64 28.65
C ASP A 83 19.30 3.94 29.49
N MET A 84 18.62 3.87 30.67
CA MET A 84 18.60 4.91 31.68
C MET A 84 19.71 4.65 32.72
N GLU A 85 20.70 5.51 32.81
CA GLU A 85 21.76 5.45 33.82
C GLU A 85 21.52 6.45 34.94
N ILE A 86 21.57 6.03 36.18
CA ILE A 86 21.61 6.92 37.35
C ILE A 86 23.07 7.33 37.59
N ILE A 87 23.34 8.64 37.67
CA ILE A 87 24.69 9.19 37.86
C ILE A 87 24.87 9.95 39.17
N LYS A 88 23.77 10.29 39.88
CA LYS A 88 23.73 10.90 41.20
C LYS A 88 22.58 10.31 42.01
N PRO A 89 22.61 10.38 43.36
CA PRO A 89 21.49 9.98 44.21
C PRO A 89 20.21 10.68 43.82
N ILE A 90 19.10 9.95 43.87
CA ILE A 90 17.74 10.43 43.51
C ILE A 90 16.76 10.31 44.67
N ASP A 91 17.22 9.99 45.87
CA ASP A 91 16.37 9.79 47.06
C ASP A 91 15.49 10.99 47.34
N SER A 92 15.98 12.22 47.11
CA SER A 92 15.23 13.46 47.29
C SER A 92 14.04 13.62 46.35
N LEU A 93 14.01 12.89 45.23
CA LEU A 93 12.91 12.90 44.28
C LEU A 93 11.85 11.87 44.63
N ILE A 94 12.20 10.82 45.36
CA ILE A 94 11.33 9.71 45.75
C ILE A 94 10.57 10.09 47.02
N ASN A 95 9.26 10.19 46.93
CA ASN A 95 8.40 10.51 48.06
C ASN A 95 7.05 9.76 47.97
N GLU A 96 6.31 9.67 49.07
CA GLU A 96 5.07 8.90 49.15
C GLU A 96 3.84 9.61 48.60
N LYS A 97 3.95 10.87 48.17
CA LYS A 97 2.84 11.72 47.79
C LYS A 97 2.69 11.92 46.29
N ASN A 98 3.83 11.99 45.58
CA ASN A 98 3.83 12.40 44.19
C ASN A 98 4.57 11.36 43.33
N GLY A 99 3.94 10.96 42.21
CA GLY A 99 4.62 10.30 41.13
C GLY A 99 5.48 11.28 40.32
N PHE A 100 6.41 10.78 39.51
CA PHE A 100 7.14 11.64 38.60
C PHE A 100 7.51 10.98 37.27
N LEU A 101 7.62 11.85 36.26
CA LEU A 101 8.19 11.57 34.96
C LEU A 101 9.13 12.71 34.55
N GLY A 102 9.75 12.61 33.40
CA GLY A 102 10.56 13.68 32.83
C GLY A 102 10.15 14.06 31.42
N VAL A 103 10.73 15.14 30.93
CA VAL A 103 10.52 15.66 29.58
C VAL A 103 11.75 15.42 28.74
N GLU A 104 11.58 14.94 27.51
CA GLU A 104 12.68 14.80 26.54
C GLU A 104 12.87 16.08 25.68
N ASP A 105 13.83 16.07 24.74
CA ASP A 105 14.16 17.23 23.91
C ASP A 105 13.05 17.66 22.95
N SER A 106 12.06 16.82 22.71
CA SER A 106 10.83 17.15 21.97
C SER A 106 9.78 17.90 22.81
N HIS A 107 10.07 18.17 24.09
CA HIS A 107 9.13 18.70 25.10
C HIS A 107 7.92 17.81 25.35
N MET A 108 8.01 16.52 24.99
CA MET A 108 7.02 15.51 25.30
C MET A 108 7.39 14.79 26.59
N ILE A 109 6.39 14.41 27.38
CA ILE A 109 6.60 13.58 28.56
C ILE A 109 7.08 12.20 28.12
N ALA A 110 8.16 11.72 28.69
CA ALA A 110 8.78 10.43 28.40
C ALA A 110 8.76 9.48 29.60
N CYS A 111 8.56 8.20 29.34
CA CYS A 111 8.53 7.13 30.35
C CYS A 111 9.83 6.32 30.42
N GLY A 112 10.95 6.85 30.00
CA GLY A 112 12.25 6.20 30.22
C GLY A 112 12.58 6.10 31.72
N VAL A 113 12.08 7.05 32.51
CA VAL A 113 11.92 6.97 33.96
C VAL A 113 10.48 7.30 34.32
N TRP A 114 9.87 6.49 35.17
CA TRP A 114 8.52 6.69 35.69
C TRP A 114 8.43 6.16 37.12
N PHE A 115 8.09 7.02 38.06
CA PHE A 115 7.89 6.68 39.46
C PHE A 115 6.45 6.85 39.89
N GLU A 116 5.91 5.86 40.60
CA GLU A 116 4.61 5.90 41.27
C GLU A 116 4.76 5.41 42.71
N PRO A 117 4.39 6.22 43.69
CA PRO A 117 4.52 5.81 45.08
C PRO A 117 3.58 4.68 45.47
N ASN A 118 2.45 4.55 44.78
CA ASN A 118 1.41 3.59 45.07
C ASN A 118 0.93 2.86 43.81
N PRO A 119 0.50 1.59 43.93
CA PRO A 119 -0.19 0.90 42.84
C PRO A 119 -1.52 1.59 42.51
N LYS A 120 -2.06 1.30 41.31
CA LYS A 120 -3.34 1.82 40.80
C LYS A 120 -3.38 3.35 40.72
N SER A 121 -2.23 3.99 40.44
CA SER A 121 -2.18 5.44 40.20
C SER A 121 -3.09 5.87 39.06
N PHE A 122 -3.46 7.15 39.03
CA PHE A 122 -4.31 7.71 37.98
C PHE A 122 -3.71 7.46 36.59
N LEU A 123 -2.43 7.80 36.41
CA LEU A 123 -1.77 7.65 35.10
C LEU A 123 -1.70 6.19 34.67
N ALA A 124 -1.22 5.31 35.55
CA ALA A 124 -1.11 3.88 35.22
C ALA A 124 -2.47 3.24 34.91
N SER A 125 -3.53 3.62 35.64
CA SER A 125 -4.90 3.16 35.37
C SER A 125 -5.39 3.59 33.98
N LYS A 126 -5.24 4.88 33.65
CA LYS A 126 -5.69 5.42 32.37
C LYS A 126 -4.91 4.87 31.18
N MET A 127 -3.61 4.66 31.35
CA MET A 127 -2.79 4.03 30.30
C MET A 127 -3.18 2.56 30.09
N LEU A 128 -3.44 1.82 31.18
CA LEU A 128 -3.85 0.42 31.08
C LEU A 128 -5.22 0.30 30.41
N ASP A 129 -6.19 1.16 30.79
CA ASP A 129 -7.51 1.25 30.16
C ASP A 129 -7.37 1.54 28.65
N PHE A 130 -6.49 2.48 28.28
CA PHE A 130 -6.24 2.80 26.87
C PHE A 130 -5.76 1.58 26.08
N TYR A 131 -4.74 0.87 26.56
CA TYR A 131 -4.22 -0.31 25.85
C TYR A 131 -5.23 -1.47 25.81
N LYS A 132 -6.00 -1.67 26.88
CA LYS A 132 -7.04 -2.72 26.93
C LYS A 132 -8.25 -2.42 26.03
N SER A 133 -8.53 -1.15 25.78
CA SER A 133 -9.62 -0.74 24.90
C SER A 133 -9.29 -0.89 23.41
N MET A 134 -8.05 -1.16 23.05
CA MET A 134 -7.65 -1.33 21.65
C MET A 134 -8.08 -2.71 21.14
N GLU A 135 -8.87 -2.73 20.07
CA GLU A 135 -9.33 -3.97 19.41
C GLU A 135 -8.23 -4.67 18.61
N TYR A 136 -7.19 -3.93 18.20
CA TYR A 136 -6.04 -4.43 17.44
C TYR A 136 -4.82 -3.53 17.62
N PHE A 137 -3.63 -4.04 17.27
CA PHE A 137 -2.39 -3.27 17.24
C PHE A 137 -2.23 -2.56 15.90
N ASP A 138 -2.33 -1.22 15.87
CA ASP A 138 -2.21 -0.41 14.65
C ASP A 138 -0.74 -0.32 14.18
N ILE A 139 -0.30 -1.34 13.43
CA ILE A 139 1.08 -1.43 12.93
C ILE A 139 1.44 -0.33 11.93
N ASP A 140 0.45 0.21 11.21
CA ASP A 140 0.67 1.24 10.18
C ASP A 140 0.75 2.64 10.77
N ASN A 141 0.16 2.84 11.96
CA ASN A 141 0.14 4.13 12.66
C ASN A 141 0.77 4.06 14.06
N MET A 142 1.79 3.25 14.25
CA MET A 142 2.48 3.07 15.55
C MET A 142 2.86 4.37 16.25
N TYR A 143 3.14 5.45 15.49
CA TYR A 143 3.45 6.76 16.07
C TYR A 143 2.29 7.37 16.87
N LYS A 144 1.02 7.04 16.53
CA LYS A 144 -0.18 7.54 17.23
C LYS A 144 -0.36 6.91 18.61
N ILE A 145 0.10 5.68 18.76
CA ILE A 145 0.01 4.87 19.98
C ILE A 145 1.33 4.83 20.76
N SER A 146 2.29 5.65 20.38
CA SER A 146 3.55 5.78 21.12
C SER A 146 3.32 6.36 22.52
N ILE A 147 4.04 5.86 23.50
CA ILE A 147 3.82 6.19 24.92
C ILE A 147 3.83 7.69 25.22
N PRO A 148 4.72 8.53 24.65
CA PRO A 148 4.70 9.97 24.89
C PRO A 148 3.39 10.65 24.47
N ARG A 149 2.77 10.17 23.38
CA ARG A 149 1.47 10.69 22.90
C ARG A 149 0.31 10.22 23.77
N VAL A 150 0.33 8.97 24.19
CA VAL A 150 -0.68 8.42 25.10
C VAL A 150 -0.69 9.21 26.41
N ILE A 151 0.50 9.43 27.01
CA ILE A 151 0.62 10.22 28.25
C ILE A 151 0.15 11.66 28.05
N SER A 152 0.58 12.33 26.97
CA SER A 152 0.17 13.71 26.67
C SER A 152 -1.34 13.84 26.48
N ASN A 153 -2.02 12.81 25.99
CA ASN A 153 -3.47 12.77 25.88
C ASN A 153 -4.17 12.54 27.23
N ILE A 154 -3.51 11.91 28.19
CA ILE A 154 -4.05 11.64 29.53
C ILE A 154 -3.81 12.84 30.45
N LEU A 155 -2.59 13.36 30.45
CA LEU A 155 -2.13 14.46 31.32
C LEU A 155 -2.37 15.82 30.63
N LYS A 156 -3.63 16.18 30.40
CA LYS A 156 -4.01 17.41 29.63
C LYS A 156 -3.67 18.73 30.30
N ASP A 157 -3.37 18.72 31.58
CA ASP A 157 -2.95 19.90 32.34
C ASP A 157 -1.42 20.14 32.28
N TYR A 158 -0.66 19.28 31.60
CA TYR A 158 0.72 19.53 31.24
C TYR A 158 0.84 20.58 30.13
N ASP A 159 1.58 21.66 30.40
CA ASP A 159 1.86 22.70 29.42
C ASP A 159 3.23 22.46 28.75
N SER A 160 3.23 21.98 27.52
CA SER A 160 4.45 21.71 26.75
C SER A 160 5.23 22.99 26.33
N SER A 161 4.62 24.17 26.47
CA SER A 161 5.30 25.45 26.23
C SER A 161 6.07 25.97 27.45
N ASN A 162 5.78 25.42 28.63
CA ASN A 162 6.48 25.73 29.88
C ASN A 162 7.63 24.73 30.11
N PHE A 163 8.87 25.18 30.01
CA PHE A 163 10.08 24.38 30.10
C PHE A 163 10.57 24.10 31.53
N GLU A 164 9.88 24.58 32.55
CA GLU A 164 10.20 24.34 33.95
C GLU A 164 9.50 23.06 34.47
N THR A 165 9.92 22.60 35.64
CA THR A 165 9.29 21.48 36.34
C THR A 165 7.86 21.83 36.71
N GLN A 166 6.90 20.98 36.36
CA GLN A 166 5.47 21.20 36.57
C GLN A 166 4.90 20.16 37.54
N LYS A 167 4.07 20.61 38.48
CA LYS A 167 3.25 19.73 39.31
C LYS A 167 1.83 19.75 38.78
N LEU A 168 1.32 18.57 38.40
CA LEU A 168 -0.01 18.39 37.84
C LEU A 168 -1.06 18.15 38.95
N LYS A 169 -2.35 18.29 38.57
CA LYS A 169 -3.48 18.18 39.50
C LYS A 169 -3.65 16.79 40.12
N ASN A 170 -3.19 15.77 39.42
CA ASN A 170 -3.23 14.36 39.84
C ASN A 170 -2.00 13.88 40.63
N ASN A 171 -1.19 14.84 41.11
CA ASN A 171 0.01 14.65 41.91
C ASN A 171 1.24 14.08 41.15
N GLU A 172 1.24 13.99 39.83
CA GLU A 172 2.48 13.78 39.08
C GLU A 172 3.32 15.08 39.01
N ILE A 173 4.63 14.90 39.15
CA ILE A 173 5.63 15.94 38.91
C ILE A 173 6.32 15.64 37.57
N ILE A 174 6.24 16.56 36.64
CA ILE A 174 6.93 16.45 35.35
C ILE A 174 8.21 17.27 35.45
N TYR A 175 9.33 16.58 35.63
CA TYR A 175 10.64 17.22 35.75
C TYR A 175 11.13 17.73 34.41
N LYS A 176 11.70 18.93 34.41
CA LYS A 176 12.31 19.50 33.20
C LYS A 176 13.46 18.61 32.71
N ARG A 177 13.81 18.79 31.44
CA ARG A 177 14.66 17.89 30.66
C ARG A 177 16.01 17.60 31.31
N ASP A 178 16.66 18.59 31.94
CA ASP A 178 18.00 18.49 32.49
C ASP A 178 18.15 17.49 33.67
N PHE A 179 17.04 17.09 34.31
CA PHE A 179 17.08 16.08 35.38
C PHE A 179 17.43 14.68 34.87
N PHE A 180 16.74 14.20 33.82
CA PHE A 180 16.77 12.80 33.39
C PHE A 180 17.17 12.60 31.92
N TYR A 181 16.95 13.61 31.06
CA TYR A 181 17.13 13.55 29.61
C TYR A 181 18.12 14.63 29.13
N PRO A 182 19.33 14.74 29.72
CA PRO A 182 20.28 15.79 29.38
C PRO A 182 20.81 15.68 27.95
N LEU A 183 20.81 14.48 27.36
CA LEU A 183 21.16 14.27 25.95
C LEU A 183 19.96 14.58 25.05
N SER A 184 20.21 15.21 23.90
CA SER A 184 19.24 15.20 22.80
C SER A 184 19.30 13.87 22.04
N TYR A 185 18.25 13.56 21.29
CA TYR A 185 18.21 12.31 20.51
C TYR A 185 19.41 12.16 19.56
N ASP A 186 19.88 13.27 18.99
CA ASP A 186 21.06 13.34 18.12
C ASP A 186 22.37 13.69 18.85
N HIS A 187 22.32 13.89 20.19
CA HIS A 187 23.42 14.27 21.06
C HIS A 187 24.09 15.64 20.74
N GLN A 188 23.41 16.52 19.98
CA GLN A 188 23.98 17.82 19.61
C GLN A 188 23.58 18.97 20.54
N ASN A 189 22.39 18.87 21.16
CA ASN A 189 21.83 19.88 22.05
C ASN A 189 21.74 19.33 23.48
N ASN A 190 22.89 18.93 24.05
CA ASN A 190 22.93 18.36 25.38
C ASN A 190 22.90 19.46 26.45
N ILE A 191 22.13 19.21 27.52
CA ILE A 191 21.94 20.16 28.64
C ILE A 191 22.27 19.43 29.93
N PHE A 192 23.52 19.53 30.37
CA PHE A 192 23.96 19.04 31.69
C PHE A 192 23.98 20.18 32.68
N THR A 193 23.31 20.01 33.81
CA THR A 193 23.26 20.98 34.92
C THR A 193 23.57 20.27 36.22
N GLU A 194 23.59 21.02 37.32
CA GLU A 194 23.70 20.44 38.67
C GLU A 194 22.50 19.55 39.03
N ASN A 195 21.33 19.77 38.41
CA ASN A 195 20.13 18.95 38.57
C ASN A 195 20.25 17.59 37.90
N THR A 196 21.17 17.41 36.94
CA THR A 196 21.28 16.18 36.19
C THR A 196 21.64 15.01 37.08
N CYS A 197 20.70 14.09 37.26
CA CYS A 197 20.87 12.89 38.09
C CYS A 197 20.74 11.59 37.30
N MET A 198 20.21 11.64 36.09
CA MET A 198 20.11 10.50 35.18
C MET A 198 20.50 10.87 33.75
N ILE A 199 20.83 9.86 32.96
CA ILE A 199 21.12 9.99 31.53
C ILE A 199 20.33 8.93 30.76
N HIS A 200 19.45 9.36 29.84
CA HIS A 200 18.87 8.51 28.84
C HIS A 200 19.76 8.48 27.61
N TYR A 201 20.22 7.29 27.21
CA TYR A 201 21.18 7.16 26.11
C TYR A 201 20.53 7.08 24.72
N TYR A 202 19.21 6.95 24.63
CA TYR A 202 18.47 6.79 23.37
C TYR A 202 19.05 5.69 22.48
N ASP A 203 19.40 4.52 23.05
CA ASP A 203 20.06 3.41 22.32
C ASP A 203 19.20 2.92 21.14
N ALA A 204 17.89 3.17 21.21
CA ALA A 204 16.94 2.89 20.14
C ALA A 204 17.11 1.47 19.56
N SER A 205 17.32 0.49 20.46
CA SER A 205 17.59 -0.91 20.12
C SER A 205 16.48 -1.57 19.27
N TRP A 206 15.29 -0.96 19.27
CA TRP A 206 14.12 -1.36 18.51
C TRP A 206 14.12 -0.86 17.05
N THR A 207 14.96 0.13 16.70
CA THR A 207 15.02 0.67 15.33
C THR A 207 15.81 -0.25 14.38
N PRO A 208 15.59 -0.17 13.05
CA PRO A 208 16.36 -0.93 12.08
C PRO A 208 17.87 -0.66 12.17
N LYS A 209 18.71 -1.67 11.95
CA LYS A 209 20.18 -1.57 12.05
C LYS A 209 20.80 -0.44 11.21
N TRP A 210 20.19 -0.08 10.08
CA TRP A 210 20.67 1.01 9.23
C TRP A 210 20.43 2.37 9.91
N GLU A 211 19.29 2.56 10.56
CA GLU A 211 18.92 3.76 11.28
C GLU A 211 19.78 3.93 12.55
N GLN A 212 20.02 2.85 13.28
CA GLN A 212 20.98 2.86 14.40
C GLN A 212 22.37 3.32 13.98
N LYS A 213 22.83 2.94 12.77
CA LYS A 213 24.12 3.38 12.23
C LYS A 213 24.12 4.85 11.84
N GLU A 214 23.05 5.33 11.26
CA GLU A 214 22.88 6.75 10.92
C GLU A 214 22.83 7.61 12.18
N ASN A 215 22.07 7.19 13.18
CA ASN A 215 21.99 7.86 14.47
C ASN A 215 23.36 7.94 15.16
N LYS A 216 24.19 6.88 15.12
CA LYS A 216 25.57 6.91 15.61
C LYS A 216 26.43 7.96 14.90
N ILE A 217 26.29 8.10 13.59
CA ILE A 217 27.00 9.12 12.81
C ILE A 217 26.52 10.52 13.18
N PHE A 218 25.20 10.72 13.33
CA PHE A 218 24.62 12.00 13.76
C PHE A 218 25.07 12.40 15.16
N ARG A 219 25.16 11.45 16.08
CA ARG A 219 25.66 11.68 17.45
C ARG A 219 27.12 12.13 17.50
N ILE A 220 27.98 11.62 16.59
CA ILE A 220 29.42 11.96 16.57
C ILE A 220 29.65 13.28 15.81
N PHE A 221 28.97 13.50 14.68
CA PHE A 221 29.32 14.57 13.75
C PHE A 221 28.24 15.66 13.61
N GLY A 222 27.09 15.51 14.28
CA GLY A 222 25.91 16.34 14.11
C GLY A 222 25.11 16.00 12.85
N LYS A 223 23.84 16.39 12.81
CA LYS A 223 22.91 16.03 11.74
C LYS A 223 23.40 16.51 10.36
N GLU A 224 23.87 17.76 10.28
CA GLU A 224 24.30 18.36 9.02
C GLU A 224 25.59 17.73 8.46
N LYS A 225 26.64 17.63 9.29
CA LYS A 225 27.90 16.97 8.93
C LYS A 225 27.69 15.47 8.73
N GLY A 226 26.89 14.84 9.58
CA GLY A 226 26.53 13.44 9.48
C GLY A 226 25.82 13.11 8.17
N GLN A 227 24.89 13.95 7.71
CA GLN A 227 24.26 13.79 6.39
C GLN A 227 25.26 13.89 5.25
N LYS A 228 26.24 14.83 5.34
CA LYS A 228 27.32 14.93 4.35
C LYS A 228 28.19 13.67 4.35
N ILE A 229 28.51 13.13 5.52
CA ILE A 229 29.27 11.86 5.67
C ILE A 229 28.47 10.69 5.11
N ILE A 230 27.18 10.54 5.45
CA ILE A 230 26.32 9.47 4.93
C ILE A 230 26.19 9.57 3.40
N LYS A 231 26.00 10.79 2.87
CA LYS A 231 26.01 11.04 1.41
C LYS A 231 27.38 10.76 0.79
N GLY A 232 28.49 11.10 1.47
CA GLY A 232 29.88 10.81 1.05
C GLY A 232 30.18 9.32 1.07
N VAL A 233 29.86 8.63 2.17
CA VAL A 233 29.95 7.16 2.28
C VAL A 233 28.99 6.48 1.28
N GLY A 234 27.84 7.06 1.02
CA GLY A 234 26.93 6.63 -0.04
C GLY A 234 27.51 6.81 -1.44
N LYS A 235 28.30 7.89 -1.68
CA LYS A 235 29.06 8.10 -2.93
C LYS A 235 30.28 7.17 -3.01
N ALA A 236 31.05 7.03 -1.94
CA ALA A 236 32.17 6.08 -1.85
C ALA A 236 31.70 4.63 -1.91
N LYS A 237 30.62 4.26 -1.22
CA LYS A 237 29.94 2.95 -1.39
C LYS A 237 29.36 2.78 -2.80
N ARG A 238 28.91 3.83 -3.46
CA ARG A 238 28.53 3.76 -4.89
C ARG A 238 29.76 3.58 -5.78
N GLY A 239 30.91 4.19 -5.46
CA GLY A 239 32.19 3.97 -6.14
C GLY A 239 32.74 2.57 -5.87
N ILE A 240 32.81 2.15 -4.62
CA ILE A 240 33.19 0.78 -4.18
C ILE A 240 32.13 -0.24 -4.60
N LYS A 241 30.82 0.07 -4.51
CA LYS A 241 29.75 -0.72 -5.14
C LYS A 241 29.83 -0.72 -6.67
N LYS A 242 30.38 0.31 -7.32
CA LYS A 242 30.70 0.23 -8.74
C LYS A 242 31.86 -0.74 -8.98
N GLY A 243 32.91 -0.75 -8.16
CA GLY A 243 34.00 -1.72 -8.21
C GLY A 243 33.58 -3.13 -7.78
N ILE A 244 32.88 -3.26 -6.63
CA ILE A 244 32.33 -4.53 -6.13
C ILE A 244 31.06 -4.95 -6.94
N LYS A 245 30.28 -4.00 -7.51
CA LYS A 245 29.24 -4.32 -8.49
C LYS A 245 29.81 -4.86 -9.78
N LEU A 246 31.01 -4.47 -10.20
CA LEU A 246 31.71 -5.12 -11.31
C LEU A 246 32.10 -6.57 -10.98
N ALA A 247 32.33 -6.91 -9.71
CA ALA A 247 32.71 -8.26 -9.27
C ALA A 247 31.54 -9.11 -8.72
N ILE A 248 30.62 -8.54 -7.95
CA ILE A 248 29.53 -9.25 -7.25
C ILE A 248 28.14 -9.00 -7.88
N TYR A 249 27.96 -7.93 -8.62
CA TYR A 249 26.71 -7.61 -9.31
C TYR A 249 26.28 -8.68 -10.33
N PRO A 250 27.19 -9.38 -11.04
CA PRO A 250 26.80 -10.54 -11.83
C PRO A 250 26.16 -11.65 -10.99
N VAL A 251 26.70 -11.92 -9.79
CA VAL A 251 26.20 -12.99 -8.90
C VAL A 251 24.87 -12.61 -8.24
N TYR A 252 24.71 -11.35 -7.75
CA TYR A 252 23.46 -10.86 -7.18
C TYR A 252 22.36 -10.75 -8.25
N LYS A 253 22.68 -10.21 -9.41
CA LYS A 253 21.77 -10.14 -10.57
C LYS A 253 21.41 -11.53 -11.09
N PHE A 254 22.35 -12.45 -11.07
CA PHE A 254 22.14 -13.85 -11.40
C PHE A 254 21.20 -14.53 -10.40
N ASN A 255 21.40 -14.34 -9.10
CA ASN A 255 20.57 -14.92 -8.05
C ASN A 255 19.16 -14.29 -8.00
N LYS A 256 19.01 -12.98 -8.21
CA LYS A 256 17.70 -12.32 -8.32
C LYS A 256 16.95 -12.77 -9.57
N LYS A 257 17.63 -12.90 -10.71
CA LYS A 257 17.06 -13.47 -11.94
C LYS A 257 16.69 -14.95 -11.79
N ARG A 258 17.49 -15.72 -11.05
CA ARG A 258 17.22 -17.15 -10.81
C ARG A 258 15.94 -17.37 -10.00
N LYS A 259 15.61 -16.45 -9.05
CA LYS A 259 14.34 -16.47 -8.30
C LYS A 259 13.11 -16.16 -9.16
N LEU A 260 13.26 -15.37 -10.22
CA LEU A 260 12.17 -15.02 -11.15
C LEU A 260 11.97 -16.08 -12.24
N VAL A 261 12.98 -16.91 -12.52
CA VAL A 261 12.93 -17.95 -13.52
C VAL A 261 12.48 -19.29 -12.89
N THR A 262 11.23 -19.31 -12.47
CA THR A 262 10.58 -20.52 -11.91
C THR A 262 10.23 -21.54 -13.01
N PRO A 263 9.90 -22.79 -12.68
CA PRO A 263 9.33 -23.74 -13.63
C PRO A 263 8.08 -23.19 -14.33
N ASN A 264 7.18 -22.55 -13.60
CA ASN A 264 5.98 -21.89 -14.12
C ASN A 264 6.32 -20.77 -15.14
N TYR A 265 7.32 -19.91 -14.84
CA TYR A 265 7.82 -18.91 -15.80
C TYR A 265 8.27 -19.57 -17.11
N LYS A 266 9.09 -20.64 -17.02
CA LYS A 266 9.59 -21.33 -18.21
C LYS A 266 8.46 -21.95 -19.03
N GLN A 267 7.46 -22.51 -18.36
CA GLN A 267 6.28 -23.09 -19.00
C GLN A 267 5.47 -22.02 -19.73
N LYS A 268 5.14 -20.90 -19.08
CA LYS A 268 4.42 -19.75 -19.70
C LYS A 268 5.15 -19.22 -20.93
N ILE A 269 6.48 -19.07 -20.87
CA ILE A 269 7.28 -18.63 -22.04
C ILE A 269 7.24 -19.65 -23.17
N LYS A 270 7.33 -20.96 -22.87
CA LYS A 270 7.22 -22.03 -23.88
C LYS A 270 5.86 -21.98 -24.58
N GLU A 271 4.79 -21.83 -23.81
CA GLU A 271 3.41 -21.69 -24.33
C GLU A 271 3.27 -20.45 -25.24
N SER A 272 3.79 -19.29 -24.81
CA SER A 272 3.79 -18.08 -25.64
C SER A 272 4.55 -18.30 -26.97
N ILE A 273 5.72 -18.93 -26.94
CA ILE A 273 6.51 -19.23 -28.14
C ILE A 273 5.73 -20.16 -29.08
N ASN A 274 5.05 -21.17 -28.56
CA ASN A 274 4.26 -22.12 -29.34
C ASN A 274 3.03 -21.46 -30.02
N MET A 275 2.51 -20.39 -29.42
CA MET A 275 1.40 -19.59 -29.98
C MET A 275 1.84 -18.62 -31.08
N ILE A 276 3.12 -18.28 -31.17
CA ILE A 276 3.67 -17.47 -32.27
C ILE A 276 3.78 -18.39 -33.50
N LYS A 277 2.79 -18.30 -34.39
CA LYS A 277 2.69 -19.11 -35.63
C LYS A 277 2.42 -18.18 -36.82
N PRO A 278 2.79 -18.55 -38.05
CA PRO A 278 2.35 -17.81 -39.23
C PRO A 278 0.83 -17.73 -39.29
N THR A 279 0.29 -16.57 -39.61
CA THR A 279 -1.14 -16.32 -39.82
C THR A 279 -1.35 -15.48 -41.07
N LYS A 280 -2.60 -15.19 -41.42
CA LYS A 280 -2.94 -14.28 -42.52
C LYS A 280 -2.64 -12.80 -42.22
N TYR A 281 -2.38 -12.47 -40.94
CA TYR A 281 -2.10 -11.12 -40.48
C TYR A 281 -0.60 -10.82 -40.58
N ASP A 282 -0.25 -9.62 -40.97
CA ASP A 282 1.13 -9.12 -41.01
C ASP A 282 1.60 -8.59 -39.64
N TYR A 283 0.72 -8.57 -38.65
CA TYR A 283 0.99 -8.12 -37.28
C TYR A 283 0.72 -9.21 -36.24
N ILE A 284 1.30 -9.03 -35.04
CA ILE A 284 0.97 -9.76 -33.82
C ILE A 284 0.83 -8.78 -32.64
N ALA A 285 -0.22 -8.92 -31.85
CA ALA A 285 -0.46 -8.11 -30.66
C ALA A 285 -0.17 -8.92 -29.39
N PHE A 286 0.87 -8.51 -28.63
CA PHE A 286 1.22 -9.14 -27.37
C PHE A 286 0.53 -8.48 -26.20
N HIS A 287 0.01 -9.28 -25.28
CA HIS A 287 -0.58 -8.83 -24.03
C HIS A 287 -0.07 -9.67 -22.84
N ASN A 288 0.01 -9.07 -21.67
CA ASN A 288 0.33 -9.84 -20.45
C ASN A 288 -0.92 -10.62 -20.00
N PRO A 289 -0.87 -11.97 -19.94
CA PRO A 289 -2.02 -12.79 -19.55
C PRO A 289 -2.47 -12.58 -18.10
N ASP A 290 -1.57 -12.10 -17.24
CA ASP A 290 -1.87 -11.84 -15.82
C ASP A 290 -2.61 -10.49 -15.62
N TRP A 291 -2.74 -9.65 -16.67
CA TRP A 291 -3.48 -8.40 -16.67
C TRP A 291 -4.83 -8.58 -17.34
N LEU A 292 -5.80 -9.04 -16.57
CA LEU A 292 -7.08 -9.53 -17.10
C LEU A 292 -7.81 -8.53 -18.00
N GLY A 293 -7.96 -7.28 -17.57
CA GLY A 293 -8.62 -6.22 -18.36
C GLY A 293 -7.87 -5.91 -19.66
N VAL A 294 -6.54 -5.77 -19.60
CA VAL A 294 -5.68 -5.55 -20.79
C VAL A 294 -5.76 -6.75 -21.74
N SER A 295 -5.70 -7.96 -21.18
CA SER A 295 -5.81 -9.19 -21.96
C SER A 295 -7.17 -9.29 -22.69
N SER A 296 -8.27 -8.97 -22.01
CA SER A 296 -9.61 -8.94 -22.60
C SER A 296 -9.71 -7.89 -23.72
N ALA A 297 -9.31 -6.65 -23.45
CA ALA A 297 -9.32 -5.56 -24.43
C ALA A 297 -8.49 -5.90 -25.68
N THR A 298 -7.31 -6.50 -25.50
CA THR A 298 -6.44 -6.85 -26.62
C THR A 298 -7.06 -7.93 -27.50
N LYS A 299 -7.63 -8.98 -26.91
CA LYS A 299 -8.28 -10.08 -27.63
C LYS A 299 -9.54 -9.65 -28.38
N GLU A 300 -10.26 -8.65 -27.86
CA GLU A 300 -11.46 -8.10 -28.52
C GLU A 300 -11.10 -7.16 -29.67
N LEU A 301 -9.95 -6.50 -29.59
CA LEU A 301 -9.57 -5.51 -30.60
C LEU A 301 -8.70 -6.10 -31.72
N PHE A 302 -7.77 -7.01 -31.39
CA PHE A 302 -6.80 -7.56 -32.35
C PHE A 302 -7.04 -9.06 -32.59
N ASP A 303 -7.33 -9.43 -33.82
CA ASP A 303 -7.58 -10.83 -34.20
C ASP A 303 -6.37 -11.75 -33.98
N ASN A 304 -5.15 -11.21 -34.07
CA ASN A 304 -3.92 -11.95 -33.83
C ASN A 304 -3.28 -11.55 -32.49
N ALA A 305 -4.02 -11.75 -31.40
CA ALA A 305 -3.58 -11.48 -30.03
C ALA A 305 -2.92 -12.72 -29.40
N VAL A 306 -1.69 -12.57 -28.87
CA VAL A 306 -0.92 -13.66 -28.28
C VAL A 306 -0.46 -13.28 -26.87
N PRO A 307 -0.67 -14.16 -25.86
CA PRO A 307 -0.20 -13.89 -24.51
C PRO A 307 1.34 -13.93 -24.45
N LEU A 308 1.94 -12.90 -23.87
CA LEU A 308 3.37 -12.80 -23.61
C LEU A 308 3.58 -12.11 -22.25
N GLY A 309 4.10 -12.84 -21.28
CA GLY A 309 4.43 -12.29 -19.96
C GLY A 309 5.76 -11.54 -19.93
N GLU A 310 6.25 -11.27 -18.73
CA GLU A 310 7.54 -10.63 -18.50
C GLU A 310 8.70 -11.48 -19.03
N LEU A 311 9.76 -10.84 -19.57
CA LEU A 311 10.92 -11.49 -20.13
C LEU A 311 12.17 -11.23 -19.28
N HIS A 312 12.56 -12.24 -18.48
CA HIS A 312 13.65 -12.12 -17.52
C HIS A 312 15.01 -12.63 -18.05
N ARG A 313 15.03 -13.42 -19.16
CA ARG A 313 16.26 -14.00 -19.73
C ARG A 313 16.51 -13.46 -21.14
N LYS A 314 17.77 -13.13 -21.43
CA LYS A 314 18.21 -12.75 -22.80
C LYS A 314 17.92 -13.84 -23.83
N LYS A 315 18.05 -15.11 -23.44
CA LYS A 315 17.74 -16.28 -24.29
C LYS A 315 16.27 -16.26 -24.74
N ASP A 316 15.33 -15.96 -23.82
CA ASP A 316 13.90 -15.93 -24.16
C ASP A 316 13.59 -14.81 -25.15
N ILE A 317 14.14 -13.60 -24.92
CA ILE A 317 14.03 -12.47 -25.83
C ILE A 317 14.57 -12.85 -27.23
N SER A 318 15.75 -13.47 -27.30
CA SER A 318 16.35 -13.92 -28.55
C SER A 318 15.51 -14.99 -29.26
N THR A 319 14.96 -15.96 -28.51
CA THR A 319 14.13 -17.03 -29.08
C THR A 319 12.80 -16.47 -29.63
N ILE A 320 12.14 -15.57 -28.89
CA ILE A 320 10.89 -14.94 -29.31
C ILE A 320 11.13 -14.07 -30.54
N ARG A 321 12.19 -13.24 -30.53
CA ARG A 321 12.58 -12.42 -31.68
C ARG A 321 12.79 -13.29 -32.94
N LYS A 322 13.56 -14.38 -32.83
CA LYS A 322 13.83 -15.32 -33.93
C LYS A 322 12.51 -15.88 -34.48
N LYS A 323 11.64 -16.33 -33.57
CA LYS A 323 10.33 -16.90 -33.94
C LYS A 323 9.42 -15.90 -34.65
N ILE A 324 9.39 -14.64 -34.22
CA ILE A 324 8.61 -13.56 -34.85
C ILE A 324 9.09 -13.32 -36.29
N ILE A 325 10.43 -13.23 -36.47
CA ILE A 325 11.05 -13.02 -37.79
C ILE A 325 10.79 -14.23 -38.73
N GLU A 326 10.94 -15.45 -38.23
CA GLU A 326 10.65 -16.68 -38.98
C GLU A 326 9.18 -16.79 -39.41
N CYS A 327 8.24 -16.24 -38.63
CA CYS A 327 6.83 -16.20 -38.98
C CYS A 327 6.48 -15.07 -39.97
N GLY A 328 7.42 -14.18 -40.32
CA GLY A 328 7.24 -13.13 -41.30
C GLY A 328 6.42 -11.92 -40.83
N TYR A 329 6.25 -11.72 -39.51
CA TYR A 329 5.53 -10.57 -38.98
C TYR A 329 6.26 -9.26 -39.27
N LYS A 330 5.52 -8.31 -39.87
CA LYS A 330 6.03 -6.96 -40.17
C LYS A 330 5.82 -5.96 -39.05
N LYS A 331 4.80 -6.18 -38.22
CA LYS A 331 4.37 -5.29 -37.14
C LYS A 331 4.20 -6.03 -35.84
N ILE A 332 4.64 -5.39 -34.75
CA ILE A 332 4.42 -5.86 -33.38
C ILE A 332 3.70 -4.78 -32.59
N ILE A 333 2.55 -5.15 -31.99
CA ILE A 333 1.80 -4.29 -31.09
C ILE A 333 2.02 -4.79 -29.67
N PHE A 334 2.59 -3.97 -28.81
CA PHE A 334 2.68 -4.25 -27.36
C PHE A 334 1.47 -3.64 -26.66
N SER A 335 0.52 -4.45 -26.29
CA SER A 335 -0.67 -4.07 -25.54
C SER A 335 -0.40 -4.10 -24.03
N GLY A 336 -0.27 -2.93 -23.42
CA GLY A 336 0.45 -2.74 -22.17
C GLY A 336 1.97 -2.76 -22.39
N PHE A 337 2.76 -2.83 -21.31
CA PHE A 337 4.22 -2.92 -21.44
C PHE A 337 4.85 -3.62 -20.24
N CYS A 338 5.63 -4.68 -20.48
CA CYS A 338 6.21 -5.54 -19.46
C CYS A 338 7.73 -5.47 -19.38
N ILE A 339 8.28 -6.00 -18.29
CA ILE A 339 9.74 -6.16 -18.14
C ILE A 339 10.29 -6.98 -19.30
N GLY A 340 11.34 -6.47 -19.92
CA GLY A 340 12.05 -7.10 -21.04
C GLY A 340 11.47 -6.80 -22.41
N TRP A 341 10.27 -6.23 -22.52
CA TRP A 341 9.66 -5.85 -23.79
C TRP A 341 10.40 -4.69 -24.47
N LYS A 342 10.96 -3.75 -23.70
CA LYS A 342 11.85 -2.70 -24.25
C LYS A 342 12.96 -3.32 -25.10
N LYS A 343 13.68 -4.29 -24.55
CA LYS A 343 14.79 -4.95 -25.28
C LYS A 343 14.30 -5.74 -26.49
N LEU A 344 13.14 -6.39 -26.39
CA LEU A 344 12.53 -7.09 -27.53
C LEU A 344 12.14 -6.10 -28.65
N ALA A 345 11.53 -4.97 -28.30
CA ALA A 345 11.15 -3.91 -29.24
C ALA A 345 12.36 -3.33 -29.98
N GLU A 346 13.43 -2.96 -29.24
CA GLU A 346 14.69 -2.49 -29.82
C GLU A 346 15.31 -3.52 -30.80
N ASP A 347 15.39 -4.80 -30.37
CA ASP A 347 15.97 -5.87 -31.18
C ASP A 347 15.17 -6.17 -32.46
N LEU A 348 13.84 -6.04 -32.41
CA LEU A 348 12.96 -6.24 -33.56
C LEU A 348 13.01 -5.03 -34.51
N ASN A 349 12.97 -3.80 -33.96
CA ASN A 349 13.08 -2.58 -34.77
C ASN A 349 14.39 -2.55 -35.55
N ASN A 350 15.51 -2.99 -34.95
CA ASN A 350 16.82 -3.13 -35.63
C ASN A 350 16.83 -4.20 -36.74
N LYS A 351 15.76 -4.97 -36.90
CA LYS A 351 15.53 -5.96 -37.96
C LYS A 351 14.45 -5.50 -38.95
N GLY A 352 14.05 -4.23 -38.91
CA GLY A 352 13.04 -3.66 -39.79
C GLY A 352 11.60 -3.95 -39.42
N VAL A 353 11.34 -4.52 -38.22
CA VAL A 353 9.98 -4.76 -37.76
C VAL A 353 9.41 -3.48 -37.14
N ILE A 354 8.23 -3.10 -37.56
CA ILE A 354 7.51 -1.92 -37.07
C ILE A 354 6.99 -2.19 -35.65
N ILE A 355 7.33 -1.32 -34.71
CA ILE A 355 6.89 -1.43 -33.33
C ILE A 355 5.79 -0.41 -33.05
N GLN A 356 4.69 -0.89 -32.52
CA GLN A 356 3.55 -0.11 -32.07
C GLN A 356 3.19 -0.49 -30.63
N THR A 357 2.53 0.40 -29.90
CA THR A 357 2.09 0.15 -28.52
C THR A 357 0.63 0.50 -28.33
N TYR A 358 -0.09 -0.26 -27.50
CA TYR A 358 -1.44 0.05 -27.06
C TYR A 358 -1.44 0.25 -25.55
N PHE A 359 -1.63 1.48 -25.10
CA PHE A 359 -1.54 1.89 -23.71
C PHE A 359 -2.93 1.97 -23.08
N HIS A 360 -3.16 1.19 -22.02
CA HIS A 360 -4.45 1.04 -21.35
C HIS A 360 -4.60 1.89 -20.08
N GLY A 361 -3.55 2.56 -19.64
CA GLY A 361 -3.54 3.31 -18.39
C GLY A 361 -3.95 4.79 -18.55
N SER A 362 -4.35 5.41 -17.47
CA SER A 362 -4.39 6.86 -17.31
C SER A 362 -3.12 7.34 -16.59
N HIS A 363 -2.85 8.66 -16.59
CA HIS A 363 -1.71 9.21 -15.84
C HIS A 363 -1.79 8.96 -14.34
N SER A 364 -3.00 8.90 -13.76
CA SER A 364 -3.20 8.57 -12.35
C SER A 364 -2.77 7.13 -11.97
N GLN A 365 -2.84 6.20 -12.92
CA GLN A 365 -2.38 4.81 -12.72
C GLN A 365 -0.86 4.67 -12.85
N VAL A 366 -0.17 5.66 -13.41
CA VAL A 366 1.30 5.69 -13.55
C VAL A 366 2.01 5.90 -12.21
N LEU A 367 1.32 6.34 -11.17
CA LEU A 367 1.88 6.53 -9.82
C LEU A 367 2.36 5.22 -9.17
N GLU A 368 1.89 4.07 -9.62
CA GLU A 368 2.46 2.79 -9.20
C GLU A 368 3.90 2.66 -9.74
N PRO A 369 4.89 2.27 -8.90
CA PRO A 369 6.31 2.24 -9.31
C PRO A 369 6.59 1.40 -10.56
N TYR A 370 5.83 0.31 -10.76
CA TYR A 370 5.91 -0.52 -11.96
C TYR A 370 5.37 0.21 -13.19
N GLY A 371 4.19 0.81 -13.07
CA GLY A 371 3.52 1.56 -14.14
C GLY A 371 4.36 2.74 -14.63
N TRP A 372 4.90 3.51 -13.70
CA TRP A 372 5.81 4.63 -14.02
C TRP A 372 7.00 4.19 -14.85
N ALA A 373 7.72 3.15 -14.39
CA ALA A 373 8.92 2.68 -15.10
C ALA A 373 8.62 2.19 -16.51
N ARG A 374 7.48 1.51 -16.72
CA ARG A 374 7.06 1.01 -18.05
C ARG A 374 6.61 2.14 -18.96
N ASN A 375 5.87 3.10 -18.43
CA ASN A 375 5.45 4.27 -19.19
C ASN A 375 6.64 5.09 -19.69
N MET A 376 7.65 5.29 -18.84
CA MET A 376 8.89 5.97 -19.23
C MET A 376 9.66 5.21 -20.33
N GLU A 377 9.66 3.88 -20.29
CA GLU A 377 10.27 3.08 -21.36
C GLU A 377 9.58 3.28 -22.71
N ILE A 378 8.24 3.25 -22.75
CA ILE A 378 7.46 3.51 -23.97
C ILE A 378 7.73 4.92 -24.49
N PHE A 379 7.70 5.91 -23.60
CA PHE A 379 7.92 7.31 -23.96
C PHE A 379 9.30 7.52 -24.60
N HIS A 380 10.34 6.94 -24.02
CA HIS A 380 11.70 6.99 -24.61
C HIS A 380 11.75 6.31 -25.98
N LEU A 381 11.20 5.12 -26.12
CA LEU A 381 11.15 4.40 -27.39
C LEU A 381 10.40 5.18 -28.49
N ALA A 382 9.34 5.90 -28.12
CA ALA A 382 8.60 6.75 -29.05
C ALA A 382 9.41 7.99 -29.44
N LYS A 383 10.09 8.65 -28.48
CA LYS A 383 10.96 9.82 -28.74
C LYS A 383 12.16 9.45 -29.59
N GLU A 384 12.71 8.26 -29.44
CA GLU A 384 13.84 7.73 -30.24
C GLU A 384 13.39 7.17 -31.60
N GLY A 385 12.09 7.19 -31.91
CA GLY A 385 11.55 6.69 -33.17
C GLY A 385 11.48 5.15 -33.27
N THR A 386 11.77 4.40 -32.22
CA THR A 386 11.63 2.94 -32.20
C THR A 386 10.15 2.56 -32.21
N VAL A 387 9.29 3.22 -31.42
CA VAL A 387 7.84 3.05 -31.47
C VAL A 387 7.27 4.01 -32.50
N LYS A 388 6.64 3.46 -33.54
CA LYS A 388 6.10 4.22 -34.69
C LYS A 388 4.68 4.74 -34.45
N LYS A 389 3.87 4.05 -33.63
CA LYS A 389 2.52 4.49 -33.25
C LYS A 389 2.24 4.10 -31.78
N MET A 390 1.65 5.04 -31.05
CA MET A 390 1.18 4.85 -29.67
C MET A 390 -0.34 4.91 -29.66
N GLY A 391 -1.02 3.77 -29.50
CA GLY A 391 -2.46 3.69 -29.32
C GLY A 391 -2.88 4.01 -27.88
N PHE A 392 -3.94 4.79 -27.70
CA PHE A 392 -4.53 5.15 -26.42
C PHE A 392 -6.03 4.98 -26.46
N CYS A 393 -6.63 4.55 -25.33
CA CYS A 393 -8.09 4.46 -25.22
C CYS A 393 -8.77 5.79 -24.81
N LYS A 394 -8.01 6.86 -24.63
CA LYS A 394 -8.51 8.13 -24.05
C LYS A 394 -8.02 9.30 -24.87
N GLU A 395 -8.95 10.06 -25.44
CA GLU A 395 -8.65 11.17 -26.33
C GLU A 395 -7.77 12.25 -25.70
N SER A 396 -7.98 12.56 -24.42
CA SER A 396 -7.15 13.55 -23.71
C SER A 396 -5.67 13.18 -23.63
N LEU A 397 -5.33 11.90 -23.68
CA LEU A 397 -3.92 11.44 -23.71
C LEU A 397 -3.28 11.68 -25.07
N ILE A 398 -4.05 11.60 -26.16
CA ILE A 398 -3.53 11.80 -27.51
C ILE A 398 -2.99 13.21 -27.67
N ASN A 399 -3.81 14.21 -27.32
CA ASN A 399 -3.41 15.62 -27.40
C ASN A 399 -2.20 15.92 -26.53
N PHE A 400 -2.13 15.30 -25.32
CA PHE A 400 -0.99 15.41 -24.43
C PHE A 400 0.29 14.85 -25.08
N TYR A 401 0.28 13.60 -25.53
CA TYR A 401 1.48 12.97 -26.09
C TYR A 401 1.92 13.59 -27.42
N LYS A 402 0.99 14.05 -28.27
CA LYS A 402 1.30 14.79 -29.51
C LYS A 402 2.08 16.08 -29.23
N LYS A 403 1.75 16.82 -28.15
CA LYS A 403 2.51 18.01 -27.73
C LYS A 403 3.98 17.72 -27.40
N PHE A 404 4.31 16.48 -27.04
CA PHE A 404 5.68 16.04 -26.80
C PHE A 404 6.32 15.35 -28.01
N GLY A 405 5.70 15.43 -29.19
CA GLY A 405 6.22 14.85 -30.43
C GLY A 405 6.13 13.33 -30.47
N CYS A 406 5.19 12.72 -29.74
CA CYS A 406 4.94 11.29 -29.81
C CYS A 406 3.81 10.98 -30.82
N PRO A 407 3.92 9.90 -31.59
CA PRO A 407 2.93 9.51 -32.60
C PRO A 407 1.71 8.83 -31.93
N ALA A 408 0.81 9.64 -31.37
CA ALA A 408 -0.33 9.18 -30.59
C ALA A 408 -1.61 9.03 -31.43
N TYR A 409 -2.30 7.92 -31.27
CA TYR A 409 -3.53 7.53 -32.00
C TYR A 409 -4.63 7.07 -31.04
N LEU A 410 -5.89 7.35 -31.39
CA LEU A 410 -7.03 6.83 -30.65
C LEU A 410 -7.32 5.39 -31.04
N LEU A 411 -7.61 4.55 -30.04
CA LEU A 411 -8.22 3.24 -30.21
C LEU A 411 -9.39 3.13 -29.24
N SER A 412 -10.46 2.48 -29.61
CA SER A 412 -11.60 2.26 -28.73
C SER A 412 -11.79 0.79 -28.45
N ASN A 413 -12.01 0.44 -27.18
CA ASN A 413 -12.35 -0.94 -26.82
C ASN A 413 -13.77 -1.28 -27.31
N LYS A 414 -13.94 -2.52 -27.68
CA LYS A 414 -15.24 -3.14 -27.99
C LYS A 414 -15.36 -4.46 -27.27
N VAL A 415 -16.57 -4.99 -27.17
CA VAL A 415 -16.85 -6.29 -26.59
C VAL A 415 -17.67 -7.12 -27.55
N ASN A 416 -17.27 -8.36 -27.76
CA ASN A 416 -18.00 -9.35 -28.53
C ASN A 416 -18.01 -10.68 -27.77
N VAL A 417 -18.87 -10.78 -26.77
CA VAL A 417 -19.00 -11.95 -25.90
C VAL A 417 -20.39 -12.55 -25.99
N PRO A 418 -20.51 -13.87 -25.81
CA PRO A 418 -21.81 -14.50 -25.79
C PRO A 418 -22.63 -14.04 -24.59
N LYS A 419 -23.91 -13.85 -24.77
CA LYS A 419 -24.83 -13.56 -23.68
C LYS A 419 -25.12 -14.85 -22.91
N ASN A 420 -24.88 -14.80 -21.60
CA ASN A 420 -25.19 -15.90 -20.70
C ASN A 420 -26.66 -15.86 -20.27
N LYS A 421 -27.24 -17.04 -20.00
CA LYS A 421 -28.58 -17.13 -19.41
C LYS A 421 -28.51 -16.80 -17.92
N LYS A 422 -29.48 -16.04 -17.41
CA LYS A 422 -29.67 -15.83 -15.97
C LYS A 422 -30.10 -17.17 -15.36
N THR A 423 -29.32 -17.66 -14.43
CA THR A 423 -29.53 -18.98 -13.78
C THR A 423 -30.08 -18.86 -12.36
N ARG A 424 -30.07 -17.65 -11.78
CA ARG A 424 -30.59 -17.35 -10.45
C ARG A 424 -32.09 -17.61 -10.34
N LYS A 425 -32.52 -18.31 -9.31
CA LYS A 425 -33.91 -18.71 -9.07
C LYS A 425 -34.61 -17.89 -7.96
N ASN A 426 -33.84 -17.14 -7.13
CA ASN A 426 -34.40 -16.32 -6.06
C ASN A 426 -34.78 -14.92 -6.55
N ASN A 427 -35.60 -14.22 -5.75
CA ASN A 427 -36.08 -12.87 -6.05
C ASN A 427 -35.22 -11.75 -5.44
N ASP A 428 -34.04 -12.08 -4.88
CA ASP A 428 -33.15 -11.06 -4.34
C ASP A 428 -32.70 -10.08 -5.43
N PHE A 429 -32.53 -8.82 -5.05
CA PHE A 429 -31.95 -7.84 -5.94
C PHE A 429 -30.42 -7.88 -5.82
N VAL A 430 -29.72 -8.37 -6.84
CA VAL A 430 -28.27 -8.58 -6.80
C VAL A 430 -27.51 -7.43 -7.47
N ILE A 431 -26.61 -6.83 -6.71
CA ILE A 431 -25.67 -5.82 -7.21
C ILE A 431 -24.27 -6.42 -7.31
N GLY A 432 -23.68 -6.39 -8.50
CA GLY A 432 -22.32 -6.85 -8.76
C GLY A 432 -21.29 -5.74 -8.53
N ILE A 433 -20.22 -6.03 -7.77
CA ILE A 433 -19.04 -5.14 -7.59
C ILE A 433 -17.78 -5.92 -7.93
N TYR A 434 -17.21 -5.67 -9.10
CA TYR A 434 -16.08 -6.45 -9.63
C TYR A 434 -14.85 -5.58 -9.89
N ALA A 435 -13.72 -5.93 -9.27
CA ALA A 435 -12.47 -5.17 -9.35
C ALA A 435 -11.25 -6.10 -9.41
N ALA A 436 -10.13 -5.59 -9.88
CA ALA A 436 -8.86 -6.33 -9.76
C ALA A 436 -8.33 -6.25 -8.32
N LYS A 437 -7.82 -7.37 -7.78
CA LYS A 437 -7.36 -7.47 -6.38
C LYS A 437 -6.32 -6.41 -5.98
N THR A 438 -5.41 -6.06 -6.87
CA THR A 438 -4.30 -5.11 -6.61
C THR A 438 -4.71 -3.64 -6.62
N SER A 439 -5.91 -3.32 -7.06
CA SER A 439 -6.40 -1.94 -7.25
C SER A 439 -7.69 -1.64 -6.49
N ILE A 440 -7.94 -2.36 -5.41
CA ILE A 440 -9.19 -2.23 -4.64
C ILE A 440 -9.46 -0.80 -4.17
N LEU A 441 -8.43 -0.08 -3.68
CA LEU A 441 -8.59 1.30 -3.22
C LEU A 441 -9.04 2.22 -4.37
N ASN A 442 -8.41 2.11 -5.54
CA ASN A 442 -8.77 2.89 -6.73
C ASN A 442 -10.14 2.52 -7.27
N LYS A 443 -10.65 1.32 -6.97
CA LYS A 443 -11.96 0.82 -7.41
C LYS A 443 -13.12 1.24 -6.51
N ASN A 444 -12.86 1.98 -5.44
CA ASN A 444 -13.88 2.66 -4.63
C ASN A 444 -14.95 1.72 -4.03
N ALA A 445 -14.56 0.51 -3.64
CA ALA A 445 -15.51 -0.52 -3.23
C ALA A 445 -16.39 -0.13 -2.03
N PHE A 446 -15.81 0.55 -1.02
CA PHE A 446 -16.53 0.92 0.20
C PHE A 446 -17.62 1.97 -0.03
N VAL A 447 -17.38 2.97 -0.88
CA VAL A 447 -18.42 3.96 -1.22
C VAL A 447 -19.54 3.32 -2.02
N GLN A 448 -19.23 2.36 -2.89
CA GLN A 448 -20.22 1.60 -3.64
C GLN A 448 -21.08 0.72 -2.73
N LEU A 449 -20.49 0.08 -1.70
CA LEU A 449 -21.24 -0.64 -0.66
C LEU A 449 -22.14 0.30 0.14
N ALA A 450 -21.63 1.46 0.57
CA ALA A 450 -22.42 2.47 1.26
C ALA A 450 -23.58 2.98 0.39
N ALA A 451 -23.37 3.17 -0.91
CA ALA A 451 -24.43 3.56 -1.82
C ALA A 451 -25.52 2.48 -1.96
N ALA A 452 -25.13 1.22 -2.04
CA ALA A 452 -26.07 0.10 -2.10
C ALA A 452 -26.94 0.02 -0.84
N SER A 453 -26.38 0.30 0.35
CA SER A 453 -27.14 0.27 1.61
C SER A 453 -28.18 1.39 1.75
N LEU A 454 -28.09 2.44 0.93
CA LEU A 454 -29.07 3.54 0.94
C LEU A 454 -30.30 3.24 0.08
N LEU A 455 -30.30 2.18 -0.71
CA LEU A 455 -31.46 1.79 -1.53
C LEU A 455 -32.56 1.25 -0.62
N LYS A 456 -33.74 1.87 -0.68
CA LYS A 456 -34.91 1.47 0.10
C LYS A 456 -35.73 0.39 -0.61
N ASP A 457 -36.49 -0.35 0.17
CA ASP A 457 -37.54 -1.28 -0.28
C ASP A 457 -37.06 -2.50 -1.10
N LYS A 458 -35.77 -2.89 -1.01
CA LYS A 458 -35.24 -4.09 -1.67
C LYS A 458 -34.42 -4.94 -0.73
N SER A 459 -34.61 -6.25 -0.77
CA SER A 459 -33.64 -7.21 -0.22
C SER A 459 -32.44 -7.23 -1.14
N ILE A 460 -31.36 -6.52 -0.73
CA ILE A 460 -30.15 -6.32 -1.55
C ILE A 460 -29.12 -7.37 -1.17
N LYS A 461 -28.65 -8.08 -2.19
CA LYS A 461 -27.51 -8.97 -2.11
C LYS A 461 -26.37 -8.43 -2.95
N ILE A 462 -25.18 -8.37 -2.37
CA ILE A 462 -23.97 -7.95 -3.08
C ILE A 462 -23.21 -9.19 -3.54
N ASP A 463 -22.88 -9.26 -4.82
CA ASP A 463 -21.89 -10.21 -5.36
C ASP A 463 -20.58 -9.46 -5.65
N MET A 464 -19.53 -9.78 -4.90
CA MET A 464 -18.28 -9.04 -4.96
C MET A 464 -17.06 -9.93 -5.27
N VAL A 465 -16.24 -9.47 -6.22
CA VAL A 465 -14.95 -10.10 -6.53
C VAL A 465 -13.87 -9.02 -6.78
N PRO A 466 -12.77 -9.03 -6.00
CA PRO A 466 -12.49 -9.88 -4.85
C PRO A 466 -13.23 -9.41 -3.60
N LEU A 467 -13.78 -10.34 -2.84
CA LEU A 467 -14.36 -10.06 -1.54
C LEU A 467 -13.26 -10.09 -0.47
N THR A 468 -12.89 -8.93 0.07
CA THR A 468 -11.93 -8.84 1.17
C THR A 468 -12.62 -8.96 2.52
N LYS A 469 -11.85 -9.29 3.57
CA LYS A 469 -12.37 -9.36 4.94
C LYS A 469 -12.95 -8.01 5.40
N GLU A 470 -12.30 -6.91 5.03
CA GLU A 470 -12.72 -5.54 5.36
C GLU A 470 -14.03 -5.19 4.65
N ALA A 471 -14.15 -5.50 3.35
CA ALA A 471 -15.39 -5.27 2.60
C ALA A 471 -16.56 -6.08 3.18
N LYS A 472 -16.30 -7.34 3.59
CA LYS A 472 -17.31 -8.19 4.24
C LYS A 472 -17.78 -7.59 5.56
N LYS A 473 -16.86 -7.23 6.46
CA LYS A 473 -17.21 -6.57 7.73
C LYS A 473 -17.99 -5.27 7.52
N PHE A 474 -17.58 -4.47 6.55
CA PHE A 474 -18.24 -3.21 6.26
C PHE A 474 -19.66 -3.42 5.74
N ALA A 475 -19.88 -4.37 4.84
CA ALA A 475 -21.21 -4.73 4.35
C ALA A 475 -22.12 -5.23 5.47
N GLU A 476 -21.60 -6.07 6.38
CA GLU A 476 -22.31 -6.55 7.57
C GLU A 476 -22.73 -5.38 8.49
N LEU A 477 -21.86 -4.40 8.72
CA LEU A 477 -22.19 -3.17 9.49
C LEU A 477 -23.28 -2.32 8.82
N LEU A 478 -23.37 -2.37 7.48
CA LEU A 478 -24.39 -1.66 6.70
C LEU A 478 -25.71 -2.47 6.58
N GLY A 479 -25.78 -3.67 7.13
CA GLY A 479 -26.94 -4.55 7.02
C GLY A 479 -27.13 -5.17 5.62
N LEU A 480 -26.05 -5.25 4.82
CA LEU A 480 -26.08 -5.84 3.49
C LEU A 480 -25.71 -7.32 3.51
N GLU A 481 -26.49 -8.16 2.83
CA GLU A 481 -26.05 -9.52 2.52
C GLU A 481 -24.98 -9.47 1.43
N ILE A 482 -23.82 -10.10 1.67
CA ILE A 482 -22.70 -10.11 0.74
C ILE A 482 -22.11 -11.50 0.55
N GLU A 483 -21.92 -11.87 -0.71
CA GLU A 483 -21.18 -13.08 -1.10
C GLU A 483 -20.09 -12.74 -2.12
N GLY A 484 -19.17 -13.66 -2.36
CA GLY A 484 -18.14 -13.45 -3.36
C GLY A 484 -16.92 -14.35 -3.19
N ILE A 485 -15.89 -14.06 -3.96
CA ILE A 485 -14.63 -14.81 -4.05
C ILE A 485 -13.48 -13.86 -3.69
N ASP A 486 -12.52 -14.31 -2.87
CA ASP A 486 -11.40 -13.49 -2.36
C ASP A 486 -10.22 -13.32 -3.33
N HIS A 487 -10.32 -13.85 -4.54
CA HIS A 487 -9.28 -13.81 -5.58
C HIS A 487 -9.87 -13.50 -6.96
N ASN A 488 -8.99 -13.22 -7.93
CA ASN A 488 -9.39 -12.96 -9.31
C ASN A 488 -9.98 -14.23 -9.96
N ILE A 489 -11.02 -14.04 -10.76
CA ILE A 489 -11.71 -15.09 -11.48
C ILE A 489 -11.45 -14.99 -12.99
N PRO A 490 -11.60 -16.09 -13.75
CA PRO A 490 -11.59 -16.07 -15.21
C PRO A 490 -12.70 -15.20 -15.78
N ARG A 491 -12.50 -14.64 -16.98
CA ARG A 491 -13.47 -13.78 -17.66
C ARG A 491 -14.83 -14.47 -17.85
N GLU A 492 -14.82 -15.74 -18.22
CA GLU A 492 -16.06 -16.52 -18.41
C GLU A 492 -16.91 -16.60 -17.14
N GLU A 493 -16.28 -16.77 -15.99
CA GLU A 493 -16.96 -16.76 -14.70
C GLU A 493 -17.50 -15.36 -14.37
N LEU A 494 -16.73 -14.30 -14.66
CA LEU A 494 -17.20 -12.92 -14.49
C LEU A 494 -18.46 -12.66 -15.32
N LEU A 495 -18.50 -13.07 -16.59
CA LEU A 495 -19.66 -12.89 -17.46
C LEU A 495 -20.91 -13.64 -16.95
N LYS A 496 -20.75 -14.87 -16.42
CA LYS A 496 -21.84 -15.60 -15.78
C LYS A 496 -22.37 -14.90 -14.53
N ARG A 497 -21.49 -14.32 -13.71
CA ARG A 497 -21.90 -13.53 -12.55
C ARG A 497 -22.62 -12.27 -12.95
N LEU A 498 -22.10 -11.52 -13.92
CA LEU A 498 -22.76 -10.34 -14.47
C LEU A 498 -24.17 -10.66 -15.01
N ALA A 499 -24.34 -11.77 -15.72
CA ALA A 499 -25.67 -12.19 -16.21
C ALA A 499 -26.67 -12.50 -15.06
N ASN A 500 -26.18 -12.80 -13.86
CA ASN A 500 -27.00 -13.05 -12.66
C ASN A 500 -27.21 -11.80 -11.79
N CYS A 501 -26.59 -10.67 -12.10
CA CYS A 501 -26.86 -9.40 -11.44
C CYS A 501 -28.06 -8.67 -12.03
N ASP A 502 -28.72 -7.85 -11.23
CA ASP A 502 -29.73 -6.91 -11.71
C ASP A 502 -29.11 -5.57 -12.10
N LEU A 503 -27.95 -5.28 -11.50
CA LEU A 503 -27.14 -4.09 -11.74
C LEU A 503 -25.69 -4.38 -11.35
N SER A 504 -24.74 -3.70 -11.97
CA SER A 504 -23.34 -3.68 -11.52
C SER A 504 -22.88 -2.27 -11.21
N LEU A 505 -21.92 -2.14 -10.29
CA LEU A 505 -21.27 -0.89 -9.94
C LEU A 505 -19.81 -0.90 -10.37
N TYR A 506 -19.42 0.14 -11.08
CA TYR A 506 -18.03 0.40 -11.47
C TYR A 506 -17.66 1.88 -11.30
N VAL A 507 -18.03 2.43 -10.16
CA VAL A 507 -17.78 3.85 -9.80
C VAL A 507 -16.39 3.95 -9.16
N THR A 508 -15.38 4.13 -9.99
CA THR A 508 -13.97 4.08 -9.61
C THR A 508 -13.35 5.46 -9.58
N TYR A 509 -12.27 5.66 -8.79
CA TYR A 509 -11.53 6.94 -8.74
C TYR A 509 -10.57 7.14 -9.91
N SER A 510 -10.15 6.09 -10.58
CA SER A 510 -9.17 6.18 -11.67
C SER A 510 -9.37 5.08 -12.68
N GLU A 511 -9.69 5.47 -13.91
CA GLU A 511 -9.82 4.58 -15.05
C GLU A 511 -9.38 5.26 -16.36
N CYS A 512 -9.24 4.44 -17.41
CA CYS A 512 -9.08 4.91 -18.76
C CYS A 512 -10.29 4.48 -19.60
N ALA A 513 -10.31 3.21 -20.00
CA ALA A 513 -11.40 2.61 -20.78
C ALA A 513 -11.65 1.17 -20.27
N PRO A 514 -12.37 1.02 -19.15
CA PRO A 514 -12.55 -0.26 -18.48
C PRO A 514 -13.42 -1.21 -19.32
N MET A 515 -13.07 -2.51 -19.30
CA MET A 515 -13.85 -3.54 -19.98
C MET A 515 -15.14 -3.89 -19.21
N SER A 516 -15.13 -3.81 -17.89
CA SER A 516 -16.22 -4.27 -17.03
C SER A 516 -17.58 -3.61 -17.33
N PRO A 517 -17.71 -2.31 -17.61
CA PRO A 517 -18.99 -1.72 -18.03
C PRO A 517 -19.50 -2.32 -19.35
N LEU A 518 -18.63 -2.50 -20.33
CA LEU A 518 -19.01 -3.08 -21.63
C LEU A 518 -19.44 -4.54 -21.46
N GLU A 519 -18.70 -5.31 -20.66
CA GLU A 519 -18.99 -6.70 -20.33
C GLU A 519 -20.32 -6.84 -19.57
N SER A 520 -20.61 -5.89 -18.67
CA SER A 520 -21.89 -5.84 -17.94
C SER A 520 -23.07 -5.64 -18.87
N PHE A 521 -23.03 -4.62 -19.71
CA PHE A 521 -24.10 -4.34 -20.68
C PHE A 521 -24.26 -5.46 -21.71
N ALA A 522 -23.18 -6.13 -22.13
CA ALA A 522 -23.23 -7.29 -22.99
C ALA A 522 -24.00 -8.48 -22.37
N GLN A 523 -24.23 -8.47 -21.05
CA GLN A 523 -25.08 -9.42 -20.34
C GLN A 523 -26.48 -8.84 -19.97
N ASP A 524 -26.91 -7.73 -20.58
CA ASP A 524 -28.11 -6.94 -20.24
C ASP A 524 -28.16 -6.43 -18.79
N THR A 525 -27.01 -6.32 -18.16
CA THR A 525 -26.87 -5.82 -16.79
C THR A 525 -26.42 -4.37 -16.85
N ILE A 526 -27.25 -3.44 -16.36
CA ILE A 526 -26.90 -2.01 -16.29
C ILE A 526 -25.67 -1.86 -15.43
N CYS A 527 -24.71 -1.03 -15.87
CA CYS A 527 -23.53 -0.68 -15.11
C CYS A 527 -23.52 0.82 -14.78
N ILE A 528 -23.51 1.16 -13.49
CA ILE A 528 -23.29 2.54 -13.04
C ILE A 528 -21.77 2.79 -13.00
N VAL A 529 -21.32 3.89 -13.60
CA VAL A 529 -19.91 4.21 -13.77
C VAL A 529 -19.57 5.60 -13.22
N GLY A 530 -18.30 5.83 -12.87
CA GLY A 530 -17.81 7.15 -12.52
C GLY A 530 -17.49 8.02 -13.75
N ASN A 531 -17.34 9.31 -13.54
CA ASN A 531 -17.06 10.32 -14.59
C ASN A 531 -15.69 10.10 -15.29
N ASN A 532 -14.82 9.31 -14.69
CA ASN A 532 -13.54 8.94 -15.32
C ASN A 532 -13.69 7.84 -16.40
N CYS A 533 -14.86 7.22 -16.55
CA CYS A 533 -15.22 6.33 -17.65
C CYS A 533 -15.68 7.13 -18.85
N HIS A 534 -14.83 7.31 -19.86
CA HIS A 534 -15.03 8.24 -20.97
C HIS A 534 -15.92 7.74 -22.12
N TYR A 535 -16.36 6.50 -22.09
CA TYR A 535 -17.14 5.91 -23.19
C TYR A 535 -18.43 6.66 -23.52
N PHE A 536 -19.12 7.16 -22.50
CA PHE A 536 -20.47 7.69 -22.64
C PHE A 536 -20.53 9.21 -22.64
N LYS A 537 -19.37 9.87 -22.66
CA LYS A 537 -19.28 11.33 -22.59
C LYS A 537 -19.95 12.01 -23.80
N GLY A 538 -20.90 12.88 -23.50
CA GLY A 538 -21.70 13.58 -24.51
C GLY A 538 -22.84 12.78 -25.10
N GLU A 539 -23.01 11.50 -24.75
CA GLU A 539 -24.14 10.66 -25.15
C GLU A 539 -25.32 10.82 -24.18
N GLU A 540 -26.55 10.61 -24.67
CA GLU A 540 -27.74 10.66 -23.80
C GLU A 540 -27.66 9.67 -22.65
N LEU A 541 -27.03 8.53 -22.86
CA LEU A 541 -26.82 7.48 -21.88
C LEU A 541 -26.06 7.98 -20.63
N GLU A 542 -25.14 8.94 -20.78
CA GLU A 542 -24.37 9.55 -19.70
C GLU A 542 -25.27 10.02 -18.54
N LYS A 543 -26.41 10.64 -18.84
CA LYS A 543 -27.37 11.17 -17.86
C LYS A 543 -27.89 10.07 -16.91
N TYR A 544 -28.01 8.84 -17.41
CA TYR A 544 -28.61 7.74 -16.66
C TYR A 544 -27.65 6.95 -15.83
N ILE A 545 -26.39 6.79 -16.25
CA ILE A 545 -25.45 5.84 -15.67
C ILE A 545 -24.14 6.43 -15.15
N VAL A 546 -23.81 7.67 -15.48
CA VAL A 546 -22.57 8.31 -15.05
C VAL A 546 -22.78 9.11 -13.77
N VAL A 547 -21.94 8.87 -12.76
CA VAL A 547 -21.86 9.58 -11.49
C VAL A 547 -20.77 10.63 -11.57
N ASN A 548 -21.05 11.87 -11.13
CA ASN A 548 -20.08 12.97 -11.18
C ASN A 548 -19.24 13.10 -9.92
N GLN A 549 -19.73 12.61 -8.78
CA GLN A 549 -19.04 12.62 -7.49
C GLN A 549 -18.87 11.18 -7.00
N GLU A 550 -17.79 10.52 -7.42
CA GLU A 550 -17.53 9.10 -7.14
C GLU A 550 -17.39 8.78 -5.64
N ASN A 551 -17.13 9.79 -4.81
CA ASN A 551 -17.02 9.67 -3.35
C ASN A 551 -18.35 9.96 -2.61
N ASN A 552 -19.45 10.19 -3.32
CA ASN A 552 -20.75 10.51 -2.75
C ASN A 552 -21.71 9.31 -2.84
N PRO A 553 -21.93 8.54 -1.76
CA PRO A 553 -22.80 7.36 -1.79
C PRO A 553 -24.27 7.73 -2.08
N GLU A 554 -24.76 8.91 -1.68
CA GLU A 554 -26.12 9.34 -1.97
C GLU A 554 -26.33 9.61 -3.45
N GLU A 555 -25.36 10.24 -4.14
CA GLU A 555 -25.42 10.47 -5.58
C GLU A 555 -25.43 9.14 -6.35
N ILE A 556 -24.57 8.20 -5.94
CA ILE A 556 -24.51 6.87 -6.53
C ILE A 556 -25.85 6.15 -6.34
N SER A 557 -26.43 6.17 -5.13
CA SER A 557 -27.72 5.55 -4.83
C SER A 557 -28.85 6.13 -5.68
N LYS A 558 -28.96 7.46 -5.76
CA LYS A 558 -29.93 8.16 -6.62
C LYS A 558 -29.75 7.78 -8.09
N LYS A 559 -28.51 7.66 -8.55
CA LYS A 559 -28.21 7.23 -9.93
C LYS A 559 -28.64 5.79 -10.20
N ILE A 560 -28.45 4.89 -9.24
CA ILE A 560 -28.94 3.50 -9.32
C ILE A 560 -30.47 3.50 -9.50
N GLU A 561 -31.19 4.18 -8.61
CA GLU A 561 -32.67 4.24 -8.68
C GLU A 561 -33.15 4.84 -10.02
N PHE A 562 -32.52 5.93 -10.44
CA PHE A 562 -32.87 6.57 -11.72
C PHE A 562 -32.63 5.67 -12.92
N ALA A 563 -31.51 4.95 -12.97
CA ALA A 563 -31.21 4.01 -14.03
C ALA A 563 -32.20 2.81 -14.05
N LEU A 564 -32.53 2.29 -12.87
CA LEU A 564 -33.47 1.16 -12.73
C LEU A 564 -34.90 1.55 -13.17
N ASN A 565 -35.37 2.75 -12.79
CA ASN A 565 -36.67 3.27 -13.19
C ASN A 565 -36.75 3.55 -14.70
N ASN A 566 -35.61 3.59 -15.40
CA ASN A 566 -35.52 3.79 -16.85
C ASN A 566 -34.82 2.61 -17.55
N LYS A 567 -34.88 1.41 -16.99
CA LYS A 567 -34.09 0.25 -17.42
C LYS A 567 -34.13 -0.02 -18.90
N GLU A 568 -35.33 -0.10 -19.49
CA GLU A 568 -35.52 -0.38 -20.91
C GLU A 568 -34.85 0.72 -21.77
N LYS A 569 -35.07 1.98 -21.43
CA LYS A 569 -34.45 3.11 -22.11
C LYS A 569 -32.93 3.07 -22.03
N VAL A 570 -32.37 2.79 -20.87
CA VAL A 570 -30.91 2.67 -20.65
C VAL A 570 -30.31 1.59 -21.53
N LEU A 571 -30.93 0.40 -21.59
CA LEU A 571 -30.45 -0.71 -22.43
C LEU A 571 -30.53 -0.38 -23.90
N ASN A 572 -31.61 0.27 -24.36
CA ASN A 572 -31.75 0.70 -25.75
C ASN A 572 -30.74 1.78 -26.15
N LEU A 573 -30.49 2.76 -25.28
CA LEU A 573 -29.46 3.77 -25.50
C LEU A 573 -28.07 3.15 -25.57
N TYR A 574 -27.76 2.18 -24.68
CA TYR A 574 -26.49 1.47 -24.74
C TYR A 574 -26.32 0.70 -26.06
N LYS A 575 -27.33 -0.02 -26.49
CA LYS A 575 -27.29 -0.77 -27.77
C LYS A 575 -27.02 0.15 -28.96
N SER A 576 -27.69 1.29 -29.04
CA SER A 576 -27.44 2.29 -30.08
C SER A 576 -26.00 2.86 -29.99
N TRP A 577 -25.48 3.12 -28.79
CA TRP A 577 -24.13 3.55 -28.59
C TRP A 577 -23.11 2.44 -28.94
N GLU A 578 -23.38 1.19 -28.57
CA GLU A 578 -22.50 0.05 -28.87
C GLU A 578 -22.32 -0.14 -30.37
N ASP A 579 -23.41 -0.04 -31.18
CA ASP A 579 -23.34 -0.17 -32.62
C ASP A 579 -22.46 0.93 -33.25
N LYS A 580 -22.56 2.18 -32.76
CA LYS A 580 -21.68 3.29 -33.16
C LYS A 580 -20.25 3.05 -32.76
N ASN A 581 -20.02 2.67 -31.48
CA ASN A 581 -18.68 2.42 -30.93
C ASN A 581 -17.98 1.26 -31.66
N ARG A 582 -18.69 0.22 -32.03
CA ARG A 582 -18.15 -0.92 -32.78
C ARG A 582 -17.62 -0.49 -34.15
N LYS A 583 -18.37 0.30 -34.91
CA LYS A 583 -17.97 0.85 -36.22
C LYS A 583 -16.72 1.76 -36.03
N MET A 584 -16.81 2.70 -35.11
CA MET A 584 -15.70 3.62 -34.80
C MET A 584 -14.43 2.84 -34.38
N SER A 585 -14.57 1.82 -33.54
CA SER A 585 -13.44 0.99 -33.10
C SER A 585 -12.76 0.28 -34.25
N GLU A 586 -13.52 -0.23 -35.22
CA GLU A 586 -13.01 -0.88 -36.43
C GLU A 586 -12.28 0.11 -37.35
N GLU A 587 -12.87 1.28 -37.60
CA GLU A 587 -12.26 2.34 -38.40
C GLU A 587 -10.92 2.84 -37.77
N LEU A 588 -10.94 3.09 -36.46
CA LEU A 588 -9.73 3.51 -35.73
C LEU A 588 -8.64 2.43 -35.76
N LEU A 589 -9.02 1.16 -35.62
CA LEU A 589 -8.07 0.05 -35.70
C LEU A 589 -7.45 -0.06 -37.10
N GLN A 590 -8.27 0.04 -38.14
CA GLN A 590 -7.81 0.00 -39.54
C GLN A 590 -6.83 1.15 -39.82
N ALA A 591 -7.13 2.37 -39.37
CA ALA A 591 -6.22 3.51 -39.49
C ALA A 591 -4.90 3.31 -38.70
N TYR A 592 -5.00 2.70 -37.51
CA TYR A 592 -3.83 2.41 -36.68
C TYR A 592 -2.90 1.36 -37.30
N LEU A 593 -3.47 0.34 -37.95
CA LEU A 593 -2.71 -0.75 -38.59
C LEU A 593 -2.14 -0.40 -39.96
N LYS A 594 -2.64 0.65 -40.66
CA LYS A 594 -2.10 1.08 -41.96
C LYS A 594 -0.62 1.45 -41.85
N ASP A 595 0.16 1.09 -42.89
CA ASP A 595 1.53 1.54 -43.07
C ASP A 595 1.53 2.97 -43.68
N GLY A 596 2.36 3.84 -43.15
CA GLY A 596 2.50 5.20 -43.67
C GLY A 596 1.68 6.26 -42.91
N GLU A 597 2.39 7.23 -42.45
CA GLU A 597 2.24 8.47 -41.69
C GLU A 597 2.64 8.37 -40.24
#